data_2fb1381a4bf188360aa581c78e6a1547
#
_entry.id   2fb1381a4bf188360aa581c78e6a1547
#
_cell.length_a   1.000
_cell.length_b   1.000
_cell.length_c   1.000
_cell.angle_alpha   90.00
_cell.angle_beta   90.00
_cell.angle_gamma   90.00
#
_symmetry.space_group_name_H-M   'P 1'
#
loop_
_entity.id
_entity.type
_entity.pdbx_description
1 polymer ?
#
loop_
_entity_poly.entity_id
_entity_poly.type
_entity_poly.pdbx_seq_one_letter_code
_entity_poly.pdbx_strand_id
1 'polypeptide(L)'
;MRRMLTAKLQNRSGVLNRFTGVLSRRQVNIESSSVGTTENPEVSRITIIIDVASLAEVEQIIKQLNRQIDVIRVRDITDRPHLEREVILVKVSAPADKRAEILSIIQPFRATVVDVAPSSITVQMTGDAEKSEALLRVIRPYGIKNIARTGATGFTRD
;
A
#
# COMPACT_ATOMS: atom_id res chain seq x y z
N MET A 1 2.36 -3.97 16.34
CA MET A 1 1.14 -3.25 15.91
C MET A 1 1.41 -2.53 14.59
N ARG A 2 0.45 -2.60 13.70
CA ARG A 2 0.52 -2.00 12.37
C ARG A 2 0.17 -0.50 12.42
N ARG A 3 1.01 0.36 11.86
CA ARG A 3 0.79 1.82 11.85
C ARG A 3 1.01 2.38 10.44
N MET A 4 0.15 3.30 10.05
CA MET A 4 0.25 4.01 8.78
C MET A 4 0.77 5.42 9.01
N LEU A 5 1.95 5.69 8.46
CA LEU A 5 2.58 7.01 8.50
C LEU A 5 2.51 7.67 7.13
N THR A 6 2.17 8.93 7.08
CA THR A 6 2.28 9.75 5.88
C THR A 6 3.27 10.88 6.12
N ALA A 7 4.09 11.17 5.13
CA ALA A 7 5.07 12.23 5.21
C ALA A 7 5.13 13.05 3.92
N LYS A 8 5.37 14.35 4.07
CA LYS A 8 5.77 15.23 2.98
C LYS A 8 7.28 15.42 3.02
N LEU A 9 7.94 15.21 1.89
CA LEU A 9 9.38 15.24 1.73
C LEU A 9 9.76 16.18 0.60
N GLN A 10 10.96 16.77 0.67
CA GLN A 10 11.54 17.45 -0.50
C GLN A 10 11.74 16.42 -1.63
N ASN A 11 11.30 16.78 -2.84
CA ASN A 11 11.45 15.89 -4.01
C ASN A 11 12.85 16.05 -4.60
N ARG A 12 13.85 15.45 -3.96
CA ARG A 12 15.26 15.50 -4.35
C ARG A 12 15.89 14.13 -4.28
N SER A 13 16.96 13.94 -5.04
CA SER A 13 17.74 12.71 -5.01
C SER A 13 18.27 12.40 -3.61
N GLY A 14 18.16 11.14 -3.19
CA GLY A 14 18.66 10.67 -1.90
C GLY A 14 17.75 10.89 -0.70
N VAL A 15 16.69 11.69 -0.81
CA VAL A 15 15.77 11.96 0.31
C VAL A 15 15.07 10.71 0.79
N LEU A 16 14.55 9.91 -0.13
CA LEU A 16 13.89 8.64 0.21
C LEU A 16 14.84 7.69 0.92
N ASN A 17 16.09 7.60 0.46
CA ASN A 17 17.11 6.77 1.09
C ASN A 17 17.40 7.21 2.54
N ARG A 18 17.54 8.50 2.77
CA ARG A 18 17.74 9.04 4.12
C ARG A 18 16.52 8.80 5.03
N PHE A 19 15.32 8.97 4.49
CA PHE A 19 14.08 8.72 5.20
C PHE A 19 13.97 7.25 5.64
N THR A 20 14.11 6.32 4.71
CA THR A 20 14.01 4.89 5.01
C THR A 20 15.19 4.40 5.86
N GLY A 21 16.34 5.05 5.79
CA GLY A 21 17.51 4.76 6.62
C GLY A 21 17.26 4.87 8.12
N VAL A 22 16.39 5.78 8.55
CA VAL A 22 15.98 5.90 9.96
C VAL A 22 15.26 4.63 10.41
N LEU A 23 14.33 4.14 9.60
CA LEU A 23 13.58 2.91 9.89
C LEU A 23 14.49 1.69 9.92
N SER A 24 15.42 1.63 8.97
CA SER A 24 16.42 0.56 8.86
C SER A 24 17.30 0.48 10.11
N ARG A 25 17.82 1.60 10.58
CA ARG A 25 18.65 1.65 11.80
C ARG A 25 17.89 1.21 13.06
N ARG A 26 16.59 1.38 13.07
CA ARG A 26 15.71 0.92 14.16
C ARG A 26 15.19 -0.50 13.95
N GLN A 27 15.59 -1.17 12.87
CA GLN A 27 15.12 -2.52 12.51
C GLN A 27 13.60 -2.60 12.38
N VAL A 28 12.96 -1.51 11.98
CA VAL A 28 11.52 -1.45 11.74
C VAL A 28 11.21 -2.00 10.36
N ASN A 29 10.32 -2.99 10.29
CA ASN A 29 9.86 -3.53 9.02
C ASN A 29 8.87 -2.61 8.33
N ILE A 30 9.08 -2.37 7.05
CA ILE A 30 8.13 -1.67 6.19
C ILE A 30 7.32 -2.71 5.43
N GLU A 31 6.03 -2.83 5.75
CA GLU A 31 5.13 -3.75 5.06
C GLU A 31 4.76 -3.25 3.66
N SER A 32 4.55 -1.97 3.53
CA SER A 32 4.25 -1.33 2.25
C SER A 32 4.75 0.11 2.22
N SER A 33 5.04 0.58 1.00
CA SER A 33 5.39 1.98 0.77
C SER A 33 4.87 2.44 -0.58
N SER A 34 4.38 3.67 -0.63
CA SER A 34 4.07 4.35 -1.88
C SER A 34 4.64 5.76 -1.84
N VAL A 35 5.19 6.20 -2.96
CA VAL A 35 5.82 7.52 -3.09
C VAL A 35 5.36 8.15 -4.39
N GLY A 36 4.98 9.42 -4.33
CA GLY A 36 4.61 10.17 -5.51
C GLY A 36 4.75 11.66 -5.28
N THR A 37 4.76 12.42 -6.37
CA THR A 37 4.72 13.88 -6.30
C THR A 37 3.36 14.36 -5.79
N THR A 38 3.34 15.54 -5.21
CA THR A 38 2.12 16.21 -4.75
C THR A 38 1.68 17.28 -5.76
N GLU A 39 0.70 18.09 -5.38
CA GLU A 39 0.30 19.30 -6.11
C GLU A 39 1.46 20.29 -6.31
N ASN A 40 2.49 20.17 -5.48
CA ASN A 40 3.75 20.89 -5.66
C ASN A 40 4.81 19.91 -6.18
N PRO A 41 5.37 20.09 -7.40
CA PRO A 41 6.38 19.20 -7.97
C PRO A 41 7.67 19.07 -7.16
N GLU A 42 7.96 20.04 -6.30
CA GLU A 42 9.14 20.04 -5.42
C GLU A 42 8.91 19.22 -4.14
N VAL A 43 7.69 18.74 -3.92
CA VAL A 43 7.29 18.00 -2.72
C VAL A 43 6.76 16.63 -3.11
N SER A 44 7.29 15.58 -2.51
CA SER A 44 6.79 14.22 -2.59
C SER A 44 5.99 13.87 -1.34
N ARG A 45 5.02 12.99 -1.50
CA ARG A 45 4.34 12.32 -0.40
C ARG A 45 4.78 10.87 -0.37
N ILE A 46 5.16 10.41 0.81
CA ILE A 46 5.35 8.99 1.08
C ILE A 46 4.27 8.53 2.07
N THR A 47 3.68 7.38 1.81
CA THR A 47 2.83 6.67 2.75
C THR A 47 3.46 5.31 3.02
N ILE A 48 3.74 5.01 4.28
CA ILE A 48 4.33 3.75 4.70
C ILE A 48 3.44 3.06 5.73
N ILE A 49 3.43 1.75 5.66
CA ILE A 49 2.86 0.91 6.69
C ILE A 49 4.01 0.18 7.37
N ILE A 50 4.11 0.33 8.68
CA ILE A 50 5.16 -0.25 9.50
C ILE A 50 4.57 -1.12 10.60
N ASP A 51 5.32 -2.12 11.03
CA ASP A 51 5.02 -2.92 12.21
C ASP A 51 5.97 -2.53 13.34
N VAL A 52 5.41 -2.13 14.46
CA VAL A 52 6.12 -1.65 15.64
C VAL A 52 5.59 -2.30 16.91
N ALA A 53 6.42 -2.33 17.95
CA ALA A 53 6.07 -2.94 19.22
C ALA A 53 5.10 -2.10 20.06
N SER A 54 5.19 -0.75 19.99
CA SER A 54 4.43 0.15 20.87
C SER A 54 4.20 1.53 20.22
N LEU A 55 3.25 2.28 20.79
CA LEU A 55 3.03 3.69 20.42
C LEU A 55 4.23 4.57 20.76
N ALA A 56 4.93 4.27 21.85
CA ALA A 56 6.16 4.99 22.21
C ALA A 56 7.23 4.86 21.13
N GLU A 57 7.36 3.70 20.53
CA GLU A 57 8.26 3.47 19.39
C GLU A 57 7.86 4.31 18.17
N VAL A 58 6.58 4.36 17.84
CA VAL A 58 6.06 5.22 16.74
C VAL A 58 6.41 6.68 16.98
N GLU A 59 6.19 7.19 18.18
CA GLU A 59 6.52 8.57 18.53
C GLU A 59 8.01 8.88 18.36
N GLN A 60 8.88 7.97 18.76
CA GLN A 60 10.33 8.13 18.58
C GLN A 60 10.73 8.12 17.11
N ILE A 61 10.12 7.25 16.30
CA ILE A 61 10.34 7.21 14.85
C ILE A 61 9.93 8.54 14.22
N ILE A 62 8.74 9.04 14.54
CA ILE A 62 8.22 10.30 14.01
C ILE A 62 9.13 11.47 14.39
N LYS A 63 9.58 11.53 15.64
CA LYS A 63 10.52 12.57 16.10
C LYS A 63 11.83 12.54 15.32
N GLN A 64 12.40 11.36 15.09
CA GLN A 64 13.65 11.22 14.33
C GLN A 64 13.45 11.58 12.85
N LEU A 65 12.36 11.15 12.23
CA LEU A 65 12.06 11.49 10.85
C LEU A 65 11.87 12.99 10.67
N ASN A 66 11.16 13.65 11.58
CA ASN A 66 10.93 15.11 11.52
C ASN A 66 12.20 15.94 11.74
N ARG A 67 13.26 15.36 12.29
CA ARG A 67 14.56 16.04 12.45
C ARG A 67 15.37 16.10 11.15
N GLN A 68 15.03 15.31 10.16
CA GLN A 68 15.72 15.33 8.87
C GLN A 68 15.38 16.63 8.12
N ILE A 69 16.38 17.26 7.54
CA ILE A 69 16.23 18.56 6.88
C ILE A 69 15.29 18.50 5.67
N ASP A 70 15.24 17.35 4.98
CA ASP A 70 14.42 17.15 3.79
C ASP A 70 12.98 16.72 4.12
N VAL A 71 12.69 16.48 5.38
CA VAL A 71 11.36 16.07 5.84
C VAL A 71 10.57 17.29 6.26
N ILE A 72 9.47 17.55 5.56
CA ILE A 72 8.60 18.68 5.86
C ILE A 72 7.71 18.37 7.05
N ARG A 73 7.05 17.19 7.01
CA ARG A 73 6.21 16.72 8.11
C ARG A 73 5.90 15.23 8.00
N VAL A 74 5.93 14.55 9.13
CA VAL A 74 5.48 13.16 9.30
C VAL A 74 4.31 13.11 10.26
N ARG A 75 3.30 12.31 9.94
CA ARG A 75 2.13 12.06 10.80
C ARG A 75 1.77 10.59 10.81
N ASP A 76 1.38 10.09 11.97
CA ASP A 76 0.65 8.84 12.10
C ASP A 76 -0.84 9.13 11.86
N ILE A 77 -1.43 8.47 10.88
CA ILE A 77 -2.83 8.66 10.51
C ILE A 77 -3.72 7.46 10.85
N THR A 78 -3.16 6.43 11.46
CA THR A 78 -3.86 5.16 11.73
C THR A 78 -5.18 5.36 12.48
N ASP A 79 -5.15 6.14 13.54
CA ASP A 79 -6.31 6.32 14.43
C ASP A 79 -7.12 7.60 14.10
N ARG A 80 -6.84 8.22 12.96
CA ARG A 80 -7.54 9.41 12.48
C ARG A 80 -8.46 9.06 11.32
N PRO A 81 -9.58 9.76 11.13
CA PRO A 81 -10.33 9.64 9.90
C PRO A 81 -9.43 9.93 8.70
N HIS A 82 -9.26 8.94 7.84
CA HIS A 82 -8.38 9.06 6.68
C HIS A 82 -8.97 8.32 5.48
N LEU A 83 -8.42 8.59 4.31
CA LEU A 83 -8.68 7.86 3.09
C LEU A 83 -7.39 7.12 2.72
N GLU A 84 -7.54 5.84 2.38
CA GLU A 84 -6.44 5.05 1.84
C GLU A 84 -6.92 4.27 0.61
N ARG A 85 -6.02 4.06 -0.33
CA ARG A 85 -6.27 3.22 -1.51
C ARG A 85 -4.98 2.53 -1.93
N GLU A 86 -5.11 1.30 -2.40
CA GLU A 86 -4.05 0.59 -3.12
C GLU A 86 -4.61 0.01 -4.42
N VAL A 87 -3.74 -0.24 -5.36
CA VAL A 87 -4.05 -1.03 -6.56
C VAL A 87 -3.40 -2.40 -6.41
N ILE A 88 -4.19 -3.45 -6.65
CA ILE A 88 -3.71 -4.83 -6.64
C ILE A 88 -3.95 -5.46 -8.01
N LEU A 89 -2.95 -6.17 -8.50
CA LEU A 89 -3.02 -7.02 -9.69
C LEU A 89 -2.84 -8.46 -9.25
N VAL A 90 -3.77 -9.33 -9.62
CA VAL A 90 -3.74 -10.75 -9.23
C VAL A 90 -3.92 -11.61 -10.46
N LYS A 91 -2.94 -12.45 -10.72
CA LYS A 91 -3.07 -13.51 -11.73
C LYS A 91 -3.57 -14.78 -11.04
N VAL A 92 -4.70 -15.27 -11.49
CA VAL A 92 -5.36 -16.46 -10.95
C VAL A 92 -5.52 -17.52 -12.03
N SER A 93 -5.38 -18.78 -11.64
CA SER A 93 -5.68 -19.91 -12.52
C SER A 93 -7.16 -19.86 -12.90
N ALA A 94 -7.43 -19.91 -14.19
CA ALA A 94 -8.79 -19.80 -14.74
C ALA A 94 -8.95 -20.69 -15.97
N PRO A 95 -9.04 -22.01 -15.79
CA PRO A 95 -9.39 -22.90 -16.88
C PRO A 95 -10.79 -22.56 -17.39
N ALA A 96 -11.08 -22.93 -18.64
CA ALA A 96 -12.31 -22.51 -19.33
C ALA A 96 -13.60 -22.80 -18.55
N ASP A 97 -13.65 -23.91 -17.79
CA ASP A 97 -14.78 -24.31 -16.97
C ASP A 97 -14.96 -23.48 -15.68
N LYS A 98 -13.92 -22.75 -15.24
CA LYS A 98 -13.94 -21.92 -14.02
C LYS A 98 -14.04 -20.42 -14.26
N ARG A 99 -13.86 -19.96 -15.49
CA ARG A 99 -13.82 -18.53 -15.82
C ARG A 99 -15.09 -17.78 -15.44
N ALA A 100 -16.25 -18.33 -15.80
CA ALA A 100 -17.53 -17.69 -15.49
C ALA A 100 -17.76 -17.56 -13.99
N GLU A 101 -17.39 -18.56 -13.22
CA GLU A 101 -17.46 -18.54 -11.76
C GLU A 101 -16.55 -17.48 -11.15
N ILE A 102 -15.30 -17.39 -11.59
CA ILE A 102 -14.35 -16.39 -11.11
C ILE A 102 -14.84 -14.97 -11.45
N LEU A 103 -15.30 -14.74 -12.66
CA LEU A 103 -15.84 -13.44 -13.08
C LEU A 103 -17.03 -13.01 -12.21
N SER A 104 -17.89 -13.95 -11.84
CA SER A 104 -19.03 -13.71 -10.96
C SER A 104 -18.57 -13.34 -9.53
N ILE A 105 -17.56 -14.02 -9.01
CA ILE A 105 -17.04 -13.80 -7.65
C ILE A 105 -16.35 -12.43 -7.51
N ILE A 106 -15.62 -11.97 -8.51
CA ILE A 106 -14.90 -10.71 -8.45
C ILE A 106 -15.77 -9.47 -8.64
N GLN A 107 -16.96 -9.64 -9.18
CA GLN A 107 -17.85 -8.53 -9.52
C GLN A 107 -18.26 -7.66 -8.31
N PRO A 108 -18.62 -8.22 -7.13
CA PRO A 108 -18.95 -7.42 -5.96
C PRO A 108 -17.81 -6.53 -5.47
N PHE A 109 -16.56 -6.88 -5.78
CA PHE A 109 -15.39 -6.10 -5.43
C PHE A 109 -15.11 -4.96 -6.41
N ARG A 110 -15.90 -4.83 -7.47
CA ARG A 110 -15.67 -3.92 -8.60
C ARG A 110 -14.28 -4.14 -9.23
N ALA A 111 -13.82 -5.38 -9.19
CA ALA A 111 -12.60 -5.79 -9.84
C ALA A 111 -12.84 -6.01 -11.33
N THR A 112 -11.82 -5.72 -12.13
CA THR A 112 -11.89 -5.85 -13.59
C THR A 112 -10.82 -6.80 -14.10
N VAL A 113 -11.11 -7.51 -15.18
CA VAL A 113 -10.12 -8.33 -15.87
C VAL A 113 -9.32 -7.44 -16.80
N VAL A 114 -7.99 -7.48 -16.65
CA VAL A 114 -7.06 -6.67 -17.45
C VAL A 114 -6.23 -7.49 -18.43
N ASP A 115 -6.18 -8.81 -18.23
CA ASP A 115 -5.50 -9.74 -19.15
C ASP A 115 -6.15 -11.11 -19.09
N VAL A 116 -6.21 -11.77 -20.23
CA VAL A 116 -6.74 -13.12 -20.38
C VAL A 116 -5.74 -13.99 -21.15
N ALA A 117 -5.31 -15.07 -20.51
CA ALA A 117 -4.46 -16.09 -21.10
C ALA A 117 -5.24 -17.42 -21.22
N PRO A 118 -4.70 -18.44 -21.93
CA PRO A 118 -5.41 -19.71 -22.11
C PRO A 118 -5.84 -20.40 -20.82
N SER A 119 -5.04 -20.28 -19.75
CA SER A 119 -5.29 -20.98 -18.47
C SER A 119 -5.33 -20.04 -17.25
N SER A 120 -5.28 -18.74 -17.47
CA SER A 120 -5.29 -17.75 -16.37
C SER A 120 -5.93 -16.45 -16.78
N ILE A 121 -6.38 -15.70 -15.80
CA ILE A 121 -6.80 -14.30 -15.95
C ILE A 121 -6.05 -13.43 -14.95
N THR A 122 -5.84 -12.19 -15.32
CA THR A 122 -5.30 -11.17 -14.40
C THR A 122 -6.40 -10.18 -14.06
N VAL A 123 -6.61 -9.99 -12.78
CA VAL A 123 -7.65 -9.15 -12.21
C VAL A 123 -7.01 -7.94 -11.55
N GLN A 124 -7.60 -6.78 -11.76
CA GLN A 124 -7.21 -5.52 -11.13
C GLN A 124 -8.30 -5.06 -10.17
N MET A 125 -7.89 -4.58 -9.01
CA MET A 125 -8.80 -3.95 -8.06
C MET A 125 -8.14 -2.76 -7.38
N THR A 126 -8.93 -1.73 -7.12
CA THR A 126 -8.54 -0.58 -6.30
C THR A 126 -9.43 -0.55 -5.05
N GLY A 127 -8.82 -0.41 -3.89
CA GLY A 127 -9.55 -0.38 -2.63
C GLY A 127 -8.61 -0.18 -1.43
N ASP A 128 -9.17 -0.29 -0.24
CA ASP A 128 -8.39 -0.35 0.99
C ASP A 128 -7.82 -1.76 1.22
N ALA A 129 -6.99 -1.90 2.25
CA ALA A 129 -6.34 -3.17 2.56
C ALA A 129 -7.36 -4.28 2.90
N GLU A 130 -8.43 -3.94 3.60
CA GLU A 130 -9.48 -4.90 3.97
C GLU A 130 -10.16 -5.49 2.73
N LYS A 131 -10.51 -4.64 1.78
CA LYS A 131 -11.12 -5.05 0.52
C LYS A 131 -10.17 -5.91 -0.32
N SER A 132 -8.90 -5.54 -0.38
CA SER A 132 -7.87 -6.34 -1.07
C SER A 132 -7.72 -7.73 -0.47
N GLU A 133 -7.65 -7.84 0.85
CA GLU A 133 -7.55 -9.14 1.53
C GLU A 133 -8.83 -9.97 1.35
N ALA A 134 -10.00 -9.34 1.34
CA ALA A 134 -11.25 -10.02 1.08
C ALA A 134 -11.30 -10.60 -0.33
N LEU A 135 -10.87 -9.85 -1.34
CA LEU A 135 -10.76 -10.35 -2.72
C LEU A 135 -9.80 -11.55 -2.80
N LEU A 136 -8.60 -11.41 -2.24
CA LEU A 136 -7.60 -12.48 -2.25
C LEU A 136 -8.12 -13.76 -1.58
N ARG A 137 -8.87 -13.62 -0.50
CA ARG A 137 -9.47 -14.76 0.22
C ARG A 137 -10.44 -15.55 -0.65
N VAL A 138 -11.29 -14.86 -1.42
CA VAL A 138 -12.29 -15.56 -2.25
C VAL A 138 -11.72 -16.16 -3.53
N ILE A 139 -10.62 -15.62 -4.07
CA ILE A 139 -10.00 -16.16 -5.28
C ILE A 139 -8.87 -17.16 -5.01
N ARG A 140 -8.32 -17.19 -3.81
CA ARG A 140 -7.24 -18.12 -3.42
C ARG A 140 -7.53 -19.59 -3.72
N PRO A 141 -8.75 -20.12 -3.49
CA PRO A 141 -9.05 -21.51 -3.81
C PRO A 141 -8.87 -21.90 -5.28
N TYR A 142 -8.94 -20.94 -6.19
CA TYR A 142 -8.72 -21.19 -7.63
C TYR A 142 -7.25 -21.30 -8.02
N GLY A 143 -6.35 -20.85 -7.16
CA GLY A 143 -4.91 -20.88 -7.38
C GLY A 143 -4.36 -19.54 -7.86
N ILE A 144 -3.80 -18.75 -6.94
CA ILE A 144 -3.12 -17.49 -7.24
C ILE A 144 -1.73 -17.82 -7.80
N LYS A 145 -1.44 -17.32 -9.00
CA LYS A 145 -0.14 -17.50 -9.66
C LYS A 145 0.82 -16.35 -9.40
N ASN A 146 0.30 -15.12 -9.27
CA ASN A 146 1.12 -13.94 -9.03
C ASN A 146 0.28 -12.80 -8.44
N ILE A 147 0.92 -11.97 -7.61
CA ILE A 147 0.32 -10.77 -7.04
C ILE A 147 1.32 -9.63 -7.15
N ALA A 148 0.84 -8.46 -7.57
CA ALA A 148 1.56 -7.20 -7.48
C ALA A 148 0.68 -6.16 -6.78
N ARG A 149 1.27 -5.41 -5.86
CA ARG A 149 0.58 -4.37 -5.09
C ARG A 149 1.38 -3.09 -5.12
N THR A 150 0.70 -1.96 -5.21
CA THR A 150 1.34 -0.64 -5.10
C THR A 150 1.74 -0.32 -3.66
N GLY A 151 1.11 -0.95 -2.69
CA GLY A 151 1.06 -0.43 -1.34
C GLY A 151 0.03 0.70 -1.22
N ALA A 152 -0.38 0.97 0.02
CA ALA A 152 -1.39 1.99 0.28
C ALA A 152 -0.83 3.40 0.12
N THR A 153 -1.61 4.27 -0.50
CA THR A 153 -1.44 5.72 -0.45
C THR A 153 -2.62 6.32 0.29
N GLY A 154 -2.39 7.38 1.07
CA GLY A 154 -3.48 7.95 1.87
C GLY A 154 -3.15 9.30 2.51
N PHE A 155 -4.21 9.93 2.99
CA PHE A 155 -4.13 11.16 3.77
C PHE A 155 -5.36 11.30 4.68
N THR A 156 -5.26 12.16 5.69
CA THR A 156 -6.37 12.41 6.61
C THR A 156 -7.54 13.10 5.91
N ARG A 157 -8.74 12.79 6.35
CA ARG A 157 -9.92 13.60 6.03
C ARG A 157 -9.86 14.91 6.81
N ASP A 158 -10.44 15.95 6.24
CA ASP A 158 -10.59 17.24 6.91
C ASP A 158 -11.68 17.18 7.96
#